data_20a4a9074d904c82ad00d419629c691a
#
_entry.id   20a4a9074d904c82ad00d419629c691a
#
_cell.length_a   1.000
_cell.length_b   1.000
_cell.length_c   1.000
_cell.angle_alpha   90.00
_cell.angle_beta   90.00
_cell.angle_gamma   90.00
#
_symmetry.space_group_name_H-M   'P 1'
#
loop_
_entity.id
_entity.type
_entity.pdbx_description
1 polymer ?
#
loop_
_entity_poly.entity_id
_entity_poly.type
_entity_poly.pdbx_seq_one_letter_code
_entity_poly.pdbx_strand_id
1 'polypeptide(L)'
;PHKSSTIATPNQRLSMLRLAVSEDPELYVDDLELKRGDRSYTLETLKDFRRRLGPSPRLYFILGMDAYLSLPSWLGWQQLLDYAHLVVCRRETDQASAPPLLAFERSHQVKTTGMLKSSAHGRLFFVDNTALAVSSTEIRQRIKNKCDPSAFLDPAVHAYILQEQLYAAS
;
A
#
# COMPACT_ATOMS: atom_id res chain seq x y z
N PRO A 1 -0.71 -4.51 -11.91
CA PRO A 1 -1.37 -3.93 -13.08
C PRO A 1 -2.86 -4.28 -13.13
N HIS A 2 -3.60 -4.12 -12.02
CA HIS A 2 -5.04 -4.41 -11.98
C HIS A 2 -5.92 -3.15 -11.90
N LYS A 3 -5.34 -1.94 -12.09
CA LYS A 3 -6.15 -0.71 -12.12
C LYS A 3 -6.34 -0.25 -13.56
N SER A 4 -7.59 -0.39 -14.04
CA SER A 4 -8.13 0.40 -15.14
C SER A 4 -7.74 1.87 -14.98
N SER A 5 -7.43 2.55 -16.08
CA SER A 5 -6.90 3.91 -16.22
C SER A 5 -7.23 4.83 -15.05
N THR A 6 -6.24 5.10 -14.23
CA THR A 6 -6.32 6.23 -13.29
C THR A 6 -6.24 7.51 -14.10
N ILE A 7 -7.15 8.44 -13.87
CA ILE A 7 -7.21 9.75 -14.57
C ILE A 7 -5.93 10.56 -14.33
N ALA A 8 -5.23 10.35 -13.19
CA ALA A 8 -3.94 10.98 -12.89
C ALA A 8 -2.75 10.15 -13.43
N THR A 9 -1.82 10.82 -14.09
CA THR A 9 -0.56 10.21 -14.57
C THR A 9 0.31 9.70 -13.41
N PRO A 10 1.28 8.79 -13.67
CA PRO A 10 2.23 8.36 -12.65
C PRO A 10 2.97 9.51 -11.97
N ASN A 11 3.40 10.53 -12.72
CA ASN A 11 4.08 11.70 -12.18
C ASN A 11 3.17 12.56 -11.29
N GLN A 12 1.91 12.75 -11.68
CA GLN A 12 0.95 13.46 -10.85
C GLN A 12 0.67 12.72 -9.53
N ARG A 13 0.58 11.39 -9.58
CA ARG A 13 0.46 10.58 -8.35
C ARG A 13 1.70 10.69 -7.45
N LEU A 14 2.89 10.69 -8.05
CA LEU A 14 4.14 10.91 -7.32
C LEU A 14 4.17 12.29 -6.65
N SER A 15 3.74 13.35 -7.36
CA SER A 15 3.63 14.69 -6.80
C SER A 15 2.67 14.74 -5.61
N MET A 16 1.49 14.14 -5.73
CA MET A 16 0.53 14.06 -4.62
C MET A 16 1.10 13.31 -3.41
N LEU A 17 1.83 12.20 -3.61
CA LEU A 17 2.48 11.49 -2.53
C LEU A 17 3.54 12.35 -1.82
N ARG A 18 4.38 13.07 -2.60
CA ARG A 18 5.39 13.98 -2.03
C ARG A 18 4.76 15.10 -1.20
N LEU A 19 3.65 15.65 -1.65
CA LEU A 19 2.89 16.64 -0.88
C LEU A 19 2.35 16.02 0.42
N ALA A 20 1.73 14.86 0.33
CA ALA A 20 1.11 14.20 1.50
C ALA A 20 2.10 13.86 2.63
N VAL A 21 3.38 13.66 2.31
CA VAL A 21 4.40 13.31 3.32
C VAL A 21 5.36 14.44 3.63
N SER A 22 5.15 15.64 3.05
CA SER A 22 6.14 16.73 3.10
C SER A 22 6.41 17.26 4.51
N GLU A 23 5.44 17.15 5.41
CA GLU A 23 5.55 17.62 6.79
C GLU A 23 6.01 16.54 7.77
N ASP A 24 6.10 15.28 7.35
CA ASP A 24 6.53 14.17 8.19
C ASP A 24 7.95 13.72 7.83
N PRO A 25 8.96 14.02 8.67
CA PRO A 25 10.35 13.69 8.39
C PRO A 25 10.65 12.17 8.44
N GLU A 26 9.73 11.36 8.95
CA GLU A 26 9.88 9.91 9.00
C GLU A 26 9.35 9.22 7.74
N LEU A 27 8.62 9.95 6.87
CA LEU A 27 8.04 9.40 5.65
C LEU A 27 8.85 9.80 4.41
N TYR A 28 9.11 8.85 3.54
CA TYR A 28 9.80 9.04 2.27
C TYR A 28 9.02 8.47 1.11
N VAL A 29 9.02 9.20 0.00
CA VAL A 29 8.48 8.70 -1.28
C VAL A 29 9.62 8.09 -2.09
N ASP A 30 9.60 6.78 -2.29
CA ASP A 30 10.52 6.08 -3.18
C ASP A 30 9.90 5.94 -4.58
N ASP A 31 10.59 6.42 -5.60
CA ASP A 31 10.14 6.39 -7.00
C ASP A 31 10.77 5.24 -7.80
N LEU A 32 11.34 4.25 -7.11
CA LEU A 32 12.02 3.09 -7.70
C LEU A 32 11.17 2.39 -8.76
N GLU A 33 9.89 2.19 -8.48
CA GLU A 33 8.98 1.51 -9.41
C GLU A 33 8.70 2.34 -10.68
N LEU A 34 8.62 3.65 -10.55
CA LEU A 34 8.50 4.56 -11.71
C LEU A 34 9.77 4.57 -12.56
N LYS A 35 10.94 4.60 -11.92
CA LYS A 35 12.24 4.58 -12.61
C LYS A 35 12.50 3.28 -13.36
N ARG A 36 11.93 2.17 -12.89
CA ARG A 36 12.05 0.88 -13.56
C ARG A 36 11.36 0.86 -14.93
N GLY A 37 10.34 1.68 -15.13
CA GLY A 37 9.68 1.89 -16.44
C GLY A 37 8.77 0.77 -16.94
N ASP A 38 8.95 -0.44 -16.42
CA ASP A 38 8.19 -1.65 -16.76
C ASP A 38 7.16 -2.01 -15.66
N ARG A 39 6.49 -3.14 -15.85
CA ARG A 39 5.61 -3.71 -14.81
C ARG A 39 6.41 -3.92 -13.53
N SER A 40 6.06 -3.19 -12.49
CA SER A 40 6.66 -3.38 -11.18
C SER A 40 5.94 -4.46 -10.42
N TYR A 41 6.70 -5.44 -9.95
CA TYR A 41 6.21 -6.49 -9.06
C TYR A 41 6.72 -6.23 -7.64
N THR A 42 5.86 -6.36 -6.66
CA THR A 42 6.20 -6.16 -5.24
C THR A 42 7.41 -7.00 -4.83
N LEU A 43 7.50 -8.23 -5.32
CA LEU A 43 8.65 -9.10 -5.03
C LEU A 43 9.97 -8.47 -5.44
N GLU A 44 10.05 -7.88 -6.65
CA GLU A 44 11.27 -7.24 -7.13
C GLU A 44 11.58 -5.97 -6.34
N THR A 45 10.57 -5.22 -5.94
CA THR A 45 10.72 -4.05 -5.07
C THR A 45 11.28 -4.44 -3.71
N LEU A 46 10.79 -5.50 -3.08
CA LEU A 46 11.32 -6.00 -1.80
C LEU A 46 12.75 -6.54 -1.93
N LYS A 47 13.09 -7.21 -3.03
CA LYS A 47 14.47 -7.62 -3.34
C LYS A 47 15.40 -6.42 -3.45
N ASP A 48 14.97 -5.35 -4.12
CA ASP A 48 15.74 -4.12 -4.26
C ASP A 48 15.97 -3.43 -2.90
N PHE A 49 14.92 -3.33 -2.07
CA PHE A 49 15.08 -2.83 -0.70
C PHE A 49 16.05 -3.70 0.11
N ARG A 50 15.93 -5.02 0.02
CA ARG A 50 16.82 -5.93 0.75
C ARG A 50 18.27 -5.83 0.30
N ARG A 51 18.52 -5.63 -1.00
CA ARG A 51 19.87 -5.37 -1.53
C ARG A 51 20.47 -4.05 -1.02
N ARG A 52 19.64 -2.99 -0.93
CA ARG A 52 20.09 -1.67 -0.46
C ARG A 52 20.32 -1.62 1.05
N LEU A 53 19.46 -2.25 1.82
CA LEU A 53 19.45 -2.18 3.29
C LEU A 53 20.30 -3.29 3.95
N GLY A 54 20.63 -4.35 3.21
CA GLY A 54 21.28 -5.55 3.76
C GLY A 54 20.31 -6.52 4.44
N PRO A 55 20.80 -7.64 4.98
CA PRO A 55 19.97 -8.71 5.52
C PRO A 55 19.38 -8.43 6.91
N SER A 56 20.01 -7.58 7.70
CA SER A 56 19.70 -7.43 9.13
C SER A 56 18.53 -6.50 9.48
N PRO A 57 18.30 -5.35 8.78
CA PRO A 57 17.19 -4.46 9.10
C PRO A 57 15.83 -5.16 8.93
N ARG A 58 14.92 -4.91 9.86
CA ARG A 58 13.55 -5.40 9.74
C ARG A 58 12.82 -4.63 8.67
N LEU A 59 12.30 -5.33 7.69
CA LEU A 59 11.50 -4.74 6.61
C LEU A 59 10.05 -5.19 6.77
N TYR A 60 9.14 -4.23 6.78
CA TYR A 60 7.70 -4.45 6.89
C TYR A 60 7.02 -3.98 5.63
N PHE A 61 6.30 -4.87 4.97
CA PHE A 61 5.44 -4.53 3.86
C PHE A 61 4.00 -4.43 4.36
N ILE A 62 3.45 -3.21 4.37
CA ILE A 62 2.11 -2.91 4.89
C ILE A 62 1.13 -2.92 3.72
N LEU A 63 0.01 -3.64 3.87
CA LEU A 63 -1.03 -3.72 2.85
C LEU A 63 -2.42 -3.81 3.49
N GLY A 64 -3.43 -3.33 2.76
CA GLY A 64 -4.83 -3.51 3.17
C GLY A 64 -5.33 -4.92 2.87
N MET A 65 -6.45 -5.30 3.50
CA MET A 65 -7.05 -6.64 3.33
C MET A 65 -7.42 -6.95 1.89
N ASP A 66 -7.93 -5.99 1.12
CA ASP A 66 -8.25 -6.20 -0.31
C ASP A 66 -7.01 -6.64 -1.12
N ALA A 67 -5.86 -6.00 -0.87
CA ALA A 67 -4.59 -6.36 -1.49
C ALA A 67 -4.11 -7.74 -1.01
N TYR A 68 -4.25 -8.04 0.27
CA TYR A 68 -3.92 -9.33 0.85
C TYR A 68 -4.74 -10.47 0.27
N LEU A 69 -6.06 -10.31 0.12
CA LEU A 69 -6.94 -11.31 -0.49
C LEU A 69 -6.59 -11.59 -1.96
N SER A 70 -6.05 -10.59 -2.67
CA SER A 70 -5.56 -10.74 -4.04
C SER A 70 -4.14 -11.31 -4.15
N LEU A 71 -3.43 -11.47 -3.03
CA LEU A 71 -2.04 -11.88 -2.97
C LEU A 71 -1.72 -13.15 -3.80
N PRO A 72 -2.56 -14.22 -3.81
CA PRO A 72 -2.30 -15.41 -4.61
C PRO A 72 -2.19 -15.15 -6.13
N SER A 73 -2.67 -14.01 -6.62
CA SER A 73 -2.52 -13.59 -8.02
C SER A 73 -1.21 -12.83 -8.30
N TRP A 74 -0.42 -12.51 -7.27
CA TRP A 74 0.81 -11.74 -7.43
C TRP A 74 1.98 -12.64 -7.79
N LEU A 75 2.85 -12.17 -8.65
CA LEU A 75 4.05 -12.91 -9.05
C LEU A 75 4.93 -13.22 -7.83
N GLY A 76 5.16 -14.51 -7.58
CA GLY A 76 6.04 -14.97 -6.50
C GLY A 76 5.57 -14.60 -5.10
N TRP A 77 4.27 -14.46 -4.87
CA TRP A 77 3.70 -13.97 -3.61
C TRP A 77 4.17 -14.73 -2.36
N GLN A 78 4.39 -16.04 -2.44
CA GLN A 78 4.89 -16.82 -1.29
C GLN A 78 6.31 -16.40 -0.88
N GLN A 79 7.11 -15.90 -1.83
CA GLN A 79 8.49 -15.46 -1.57
C GLN A 79 8.57 -14.07 -0.91
N LEU A 80 7.46 -13.33 -0.78
CA LEU A 80 7.50 -12.00 -0.16
C LEU A 80 8.02 -12.06 1.28
N LEU A 81 7.70 -13.15 2.01
CA LEU A 81 8.17 -13.38 3.37
C LEU A 81 9.67 -13.70 3.47
N ASP A 82 10.34 -14.04 2.38
CA ASP A 82 11.80 -14.21 2.35
C ASP A 82 12.52 -12.85 2.46
N TYR A 83 11.81 -11.76 2.19
CA TYR A 83 12.39 -10.40 2.14
C TYR A 83 11.83 -9.43 3.17
N ALA A 84 10.59 -9.62 3.60
CA ALA A 84 9.91 -8.72 4.54
C ALA A 84 8.96 -9.48 5.47
N HIS A 85 8.52 -8.82 6.54
CA HIS A 85 7.28 -9.19 7.23
C HIS A 85 6.10 -8.61 6.44
N LEU A 86 4.95 -9.30 6.43
CA LEU A 86 3.69 -8.74 5.94
C LEU A 86 2.87 -8.25 7.13
N VAL A 87 2.43 -6.99 7.05
CA VAL A 87 1.52 -6.38 8.02
C VAL A 87 0.22 -6.05 7.30
N VAL A 88 -0.85 -6.75 7.64
CA VAL A 88 -2.15 -6.64 6.97
C VAL A 88 -3.10 -5.82 7.83
N CYS A 89 -3.51 -4.66 7.33
CA CYS A 89 -4.50 -3.82 7.97
C CYS A 89 -5.91 -4.34 7.65
N ARG A 90 -6.65 -4.77 8.67
CA ARG A 90 -8.02 -5.30 8.57
C ARG A 90 -9.04 -4.29 9.07
N ARG A 91 -10.25 -4.37 8.51
CA ARG A 91 -11.46 -3.74 9.03
C ARG A 91 -12.41 -4.83 9.52
N GLU A 92 -13.34 -4.49 10.40
CA GLU A 92 -14.33 -5.45 10.90
C GLU A 92 -15.21 -6.08 9.81
N THR A 93 -15.38 -5.37 8.69
CA THR A 93 -16.22 -5.80 7.56
C THR A 93 -15.47 -6.64 6.52
N ASP A 94 -14.19 -6.92 6.72
CA ASP A 94 -13.39 -7.63 5.73
C ASP A 94 -13.75 -9.12 5.63
N GLN A 95 -13.64 -9.66 4.42
CA GLN A 95 -13.93 -11.06 4.12
C GLN A 95 -12.86 -12.00 4.70
N ALA A 96 -13.26 -13.22 4.98
CA ALA A 96 -12.34 -14.27 5.41
C ALA A 96 -11.39 -14.70 4.27
N SER A 97 -10.22 -15.17 4.64
CA SER A 97 -9.21 -15.65 3.69
C SER A 97 -9.65 -16.94 2.99
N ALA A 98 -9.31 -17.05 1.70
CA ALA A 98 -9.50 -18.25 0.90
C ALA A 98 -8.46 -19.36 1.22
N PRO A 99 -8.68 -20.62 0.84
CA PRO A 99 -7.80 -21.75 1.21
C PRO A 99 -6.30 -21.56 1.03
N PRO A 100 -5.76 -21.00 -0.08
CA PRO A 100 -4.32 -20.79 -0.22
C PRO A 100 -3.75 -19.87 0.86
N LEU A 101 -4.47 -18.82 1.24
CA LEU A 101 -4.07 -17.88 2.27
C LEU A 101 -4.20 -18.46 3.67
N LEU A 102 -5.22 -19.30 3.93
CA LEU A 102 -5.37 -19.98 5.22
C LEU A 102 -4.18 -20.89 5.56
N ALA A 103 -3.62 -21.57 4.57
CA ALA A 103 -2.41 -22.39 4.78
C ALA A 103 -1.19 -21.50 5.08
N PHE A 104 -1.05 -20.40 4.34
CA PHE A 104 -0.01 -19.41 4.52
C PHE A 104 -0.08 -18.73 5.91
N GLU A 105 -1.28 -18.36 6.36
CA GLU A 105 -1.55 -17.82 7.69
C GLU A 105 -1.11 -18.77 8.79
N ARG A 106 -1.55 -20.05 8.73
CA ARG A 106 -1.18 -21.07 9.74
C ARG A 106 0.34 -21.21 9.91
N SER A 107 1.09 -21.04 8.83
CA SER A 107 2.55 -21.22 8.84
C SER A 107 3.31 -19.96 9.30
N HIS A 108 2.76 -18.77 9.09
CA HIS A 108 3.53 -17.52 9.21
C HIS A 108 2.93 -16.49 10.16
N GLN A 109 1.64 -16.63 10.50
CA GLN A 109 0.95 -15.64 11.34
C GLN A 109 1.51 -15.63 12.77
N VAL A 110 1.75 -14.42 13.26
CA VAL A 110 2.09 -14.15 14.66
C VAL A 110 1.01 -13.29 15.31
N LYS A 111 0.88 -13.41 16.63
CA LYS A 111 -0.19 -12.75 17.40
C LYS A 111 0.24 -11.46 18.07
N THR A 112 1.54 -11.19 18.17
CA THR A 112 2.07 -10.04 18.87
C THR A 112 3.16 -9.34 18.07
N THR A 113 3.27 -8.02 18.21
CA THR A 113 4.33 -7.21 17.60
C THR A 113 5.72 -7.61 18.11
N GLY A 114 5.83 -8.13 19.32
CA GLY A 114 7.09 -8.67 19.86
C GLY A 114 7.66 -9.79 18.99
N MET A 115 6.79 -10.64 18.44
CA MET A 115 7.21 -11.74 17.56
C MET A 115 7.71 -11.25 16.19
N LEU A 116 7.27 -10.08 15.72
CA LEU A 116 7.82 -9.46 14.51
C LEU A 116 9.28 -9.01 14.72
N LYS A 117 9.63 -8.65 15.94
CA LYS A 117 10.97 -8.16 16.29
C LYS A 117 12.02 -9.28 16.40
N SER A 118 11.61 -10.54 16.38
CA SER A 118 12.50 -11.70 16.55
C SER A 118 13.30 -12.08 15.29
N SER A 119 12.91 -11.57 14.12
CA SER A 119 13.59 -11.82 12.84
C SER A 119 13.55 -10.58 11.94
N ALA A 120 14.31 -10.59 10.85
CA ALA A 120 14.34 -9.49 9.89
C ALA A 120 13.16 -9.55 8.88
N HIS A 121 12.54 -10.72 8.72
CA HIS A 121 11.47 -11.02 7.75
C HIS A 121 10.74 -12.31 8.15
N GLY A 122 9.77 -12.76 7.36
CA GLY A 122 9.21 -14.11 7.43
C GLY A 122 7.93 -14.24 8.28
N ARG A 123 7.37 -13.15 8.78
CA ARG A 123 6.16 -13.19 9.62
C ARG A 123 5.00 -12.46 8.96
N LEU A 124 3.80 -12.94 9.25
CA LEU A 124 2.53 -12.32 8.89
C LEU A 124 1.86 -11.82 10.17
N PHE A 125 1.45 -10.55 10.18
CA PHE A 125 0.75 -9.96 11.31
C PHE A 125 -0.47 -9.18 10.84
N PHE A 126 -1.61 -9.39 11.48
CA PHE A 126 -2.84 -8.64 11.22
C PHE A 126 -2.99 -7.54 12.26
N VAL A 127 -3.30 -6.34 11.78
CA VAL A 127 -3.64 -5.18 12.60
C VAL A 127 -5.10 -4.85 12.37
N ASP A 128 -5.89 -4.87 13.43
CA ASP A 128 -7.26 -4.38 13.37
C ASP A 128 -7.23 -2.85 13.37
N ASN A 129 -7.73 -2.26 12.31
CA ASN A 129 -7.68 -0.82 12.09
C ASN A 129 -9.08 -0.23 12.02
N THR A 130 -9.35 0.76 12.87
CA THR A 130 -10.56 1.59 12.83
C THR A 130 -10.47 2.70 11.77
N ALA A 131 -9.78 2.44 10.65
CA ALA A 131 -9.61 3.43 9.58
C ALA A 131 -10.94 4.02 9.13
N LEU A 132 -10.90 5.30 8.75
CA LEU A 132 -12.03 5.98 8.11
C LEU A 132 -12.57 5.13 6.95
N ALA A 133 -13.87 4.94 6.93
CA ALA A 133 -14.57 4.18 5.88
C ALA A 133 -14.62 5.01 4.57
N VAL A 134 -13.44 5.39 4.06
CA VAL A 134 -13.30 6.15 2.81
C VAL A 134 -12.36 5.42 1.86
N SER A 135 -12.70 5.39 0.58
CA SER A 135 -11.88 4.82 -0.46
C SER A 135 -11.40 5.90 -1.45
N SER A 136 -10.26 5.65 -2.09
CA SER A 136 -9.79 6.52 -3.19
C SER A 136 -10.83 6.65 -4.32
N THR A 137 -11.65 5.64 -4.53
CA THR A 137 -12.75 5.67 -5.52
C THR A 137 -13.84 6.64 -5.09
N GLU A 138 -14.21 6.61 -3.82
CA GLU A 138 -15.20 7.56 -3.27
C GLU A 138 -14.70 8.99 -3.33
N ILE A 139 -13.46 9.26 -2.95
CA ILE A 139 -12.87 10.60 -3.03
C ILE A 139 -12.91 11.11 -4.48
N ARG A 140 -12.49 10.30 -5.46
CA ARG A 140 -12.56 10.67 -6.88
C ARG A 140 -14.00 10.93 -7.34
N GLN A 141 -14.95 10.14 -6.87
CA GLN A 141 -16.36 10.34 -7.21
C GLN A 141 -16.93 11.64 -6.60
N ARG A 142 -16.53 11.99 -5.37
CA ARG A 142 -16.87 13.29 -4.73
C ARG A 142 -16.38 14.46 -5.58
N ILE A 143 -15.10 14.43 -6.01
CA ILE A 143 -14.51 15.46 -6.87
C ILE A 143 -15.27 15.56 -8.19
N LYS A 144 -15.53 14.43 -8.85
CA LYS A 144 -16.30 14.39 -10.09
C LYS A 144 -17.69 14.99 -9.94
N ASN A 145 -18.35 14.77 -8.81
CA ASN A 145 -19.67 15.28 -8.50
C ASN A 145 -19.65 16.70 -7.90
N LYS A 146 -18.49 17.37 -7.87
CA LYS A 146 -18.30 18.70 -7.26
C LYS A 146 -18.67 18.76 -5.76
N CYS A 147 -18.58 17.64 -5.07
CA CYS A 147 -18.71 17.56 -3.62
C CYS A 147 -17.34 17.77 -2.97
N ASP A 148 -17.30 18.46 -1.84
CA ASP A 148 -16.06 18.77 -1.14
C ASP A 148 -15.39 17.49 -0.57
N PRO A 149 -14.14 17.16 -0.95
CA PRO A 149 -13.39 16.03 -0.44
C PRO A 149 -12.42 16.41 0.70
N SER A 150 -12.38 17.68 1.13
CA SER A 150 -11.33 18.22 2.01
C SER A 150 -11.18 17.49 3.34
N ALA A 151 -12.28 16.96 3.89
CA ALA A 151 -12.25 16.17 5.13
C ALA A 151 -11.45 14.85 5.02
N PHE A 152 -11.09 14.42 3.81
CA PHE A 152 -10.43 13.12 3.54
C PHE A 152 -9.09 13.27 2.84
N LEU A 153 -8.62 14.49 2.62
CA LEU A 153 -7.40 14.78 1.89
C LEU A 153 -6.52 15.73 2.69
N ASP A 154 -5.22 15.52 2.56
CA ASP A 154 -4.26 16.53 2.96
C ASP A 154 -4.52 17.84 2.20
N PRO A 155 -4.45 19.03 2.85
CA PRO A 155 -4.74 20.31 2.20
C PRO A 155 -3.87 20.61 0.98
N ALA A 156 -2.57 20.25 1.01
CA ALA A 156 -1.67 20.47 -0.12
C ALA A 156 -2.01 19.54 -1.29
N VAL A 157 -2.39 18.29 -1.01
CA VAL A 157 -2.86 17.35 -2.02
C VAL A 157 -4.17 17.83 -2.63
N HIS A 158 -5.10 18.33 -1.83
CA HIS A 158 -6.37 18.89 -2.33
C HIS A 158 -6.13 20.09 -3.23
N ALA A 159 -5.28 21.04 -2.82
CA ALA A 159 -4.92 22.19 -3.64
C ALA A 159 -4.29 21.78 -4.99
N TYR A 160 -3.40 20.80 -4.98
CA TYR A 160 -2.79 20.25 -6.20
C TYR A 160 -3.84 19.63 -7.15
N ILE A 161 -4.77 18.83 -6.61
CA ILE A 161 -5.86 18.23 -7.40
C ILE A 161 -6.70 19.30 -8.09
N LEU A 162 -7.02 20.40 -7.40
CA LEU A 162 -7.78 21.51 -7.96
C LEU A 162 -6.97 22.25 -9.02
N GLN A 163 -5.71 22.57 -8.77
CA GLN A 163 -4.82 23.26 -9.70
C GLN A 163 -4.65 22.48 -11.01
N GLU A 164 -4.41 21.18 -10.91
CA GLU A 164 -4.20 20.29 -12.06
C GLU A 164 -5.51 19.77 -12.68
N GLN A 165 -6.65 20.20 -12.15
CA GLN A 165 -8.00 19.79 -12.59
C GLN A 165 -8.18 18.27 -12.63
N LEU A 166 -7.53 17.54 -11.69
CA LEU A 166 -7.58 16.09 -11.65
C LEU A 166 -8.96 15.60 -11.21
N TYR A 167 -9.41 14.52 -11.81
CA TYR A 167 -10.65 13.83 -11.46
C TYR A 167 -11.95 14.65 -11.69
N ALA A 168 -11.86 15.84 -12.24
CA ALA A 168 -13.04 16.65 -12.61
C ALA A 168 -13.86 15.93 -13.70
N ALA A 169 -15.17 16.19 -13.72
CA ALA A 169 -15.99 15.77 -14.86
C ALA A 169 -15.58 16.55 -16.12
N SER A 170 -15.38 15.87 -17.22
CA SER A 170 -15.19 16.45 -18.56
C SER A 170 -16.50 17.06 -19.01
#